data_ee525b122dff383e1d5ef82f028c33d7
#
_entry.id   ee525b122dff383e1d5ef82f028c33d7
#
_cell.length_a   1.000
_cell.length_b   1.000
_cell.length_c   1.000
_cell.angle_alpha   90.00
_cell.angle_beta   90.00
_cell.angle_gamma   90.00
#
_symmetry.space_group_name_H-M   'P 1'
#
loop_
_entity.id
_entity.type
_entity.pdbx_description
1 polymer ?
#
loop_
_entity_poly.entity_id
_entity_poly.type
_entity_poly.pdbx_seq_one_letter_code
_entity_poly.pdbx_strand_id
1 'polypeptide(L)'
;MKNINNFINEKLSENSLKPKTKEELKTIIETRISKDGNECDLNDIDTSLITDMSELFSGSKFNGDISKWNVSNVKDMSYMFSESTFNGEIWEWNIRKVEDMSYMFADSEFDDSISQWNLQKVKYTDMMFLNCPLEFENEKWPKNYHADN
;
A
#
# COMPACT_ATOMS: atom_id res chain seq x y z
N MET A 1 22.90 -9.60 -18.23
CA MET A 1 21.82 -9.07 -17.35
C MET A 1 22.48 -8.39 -16.14
N LYS A 2 22.09 -7.14 -15.88
CA LYS A 2 22.47 -6.55 -14.59
C LYS A 2 21.80 -7.36 -13.48
N ASN A 3 22.59 -7.80 -12.49
CA ASN A 3 22.07 -8.44 -11.29
C ASN A 3 21.14 -7.43 -10.60
N ILE A 4 19.95 -7.86 -10.18
CA ILE A 4 18.96 -7.00 -9.52
C ILE A 4 19.54 -6.31 -8.27
N ASN A 5 20.43 -6.99 -7.55
CA ASN A 5 21.15 -6.41 -6.41
C ASN A 5 22.09 -5.26 -6.81
N ASN A 6 22.73 -5.34 -8.00
CA ASN A 6 23.54 -4.24 -8.52
C ASN A 6 22.67 -3.06 -8.94
N PHE A 7 21.52 -3.31 -9.57
CA PHE A 7 20.53 -2.28 -9.91
C PHE A 7 20.06 -1.55 -8.65
N ILE A 8 19.74 -2.27 -7.59
CA ILE A 8 19.29 -1.69 -6.33
C ILE A 8 20.41 -0.89 -5.66
N ASN A 9 21.63 -1.41 -5.61
CA ASN A 9 22.77 -0.70 -5.04
C ASN A 9 23.09 0.57 -5.82
N GLU A 10 23.00 0.55 -7.16
CA GLU A 10 23.14 1.73 -8.00
C GLU A 10 22.01 2.75 -7.70
N LYS A 11 20.77 2.30 -7.54
CA LYS A 11 19.62 3.16 -7.24
C LYS A 11 19.62 3.70 -5.81
N LEU A 12 20.08 2.94 -4.82
CA LEU A 12 20.24 3.42 -3.46
C LEU A 12 21.31 4.52 -3.33
N SER A 13 22.25 4.60 -4.29
CA SER A 13 23.25 5.67 -4.37
C SER A 13 22.74 6.94 -5.08
N GLU A 14 21.61 6.86 -5.78
CA GLU A 14 20.94 8.01 -6.40
C GLU A 14 19.94 8.65 -5.42
N ASN A 15 19.83 9.98 -5.41
CA ASN A 15 18.94 10.73 -4.51
C ASN A 15 17.42 10.49 -4.76
N SER A 16 17.07 9.64 -5.72
CA SER A 16 15.68 9.34 -6.06
C SER A 16 15.55 7.90 -6.55
N LEU A 17 14.85 7.08 -5.78
CA LEU A 17 14.44 5.74 -6.18
C LEU A 17 13.09 5.83 -6.90
N LYS A 18 13.06 5.51 -8.20
CA LYS A 18 11.86 5.59 -9.03
C LYS A 18 11.60 4.26 -9.75
N PRO A 19 11.00 3.28 -9.07
CA PRO A 19 10.63 2.01 -9.69
C PRO A 19 9.58 2.21 -10.78
N LYS A 20 9.65 1.37 -11.82
CA LYS A 20 8.71 1.41 -12.95
C LYS A 20 7.66 0.30 -12.86
N THR A 21 7.95 -0.76 -12.11
CA THR A 21 7.08 -1.94 -11.96
C THR A 21 6.87 -2.29 -10.48
N LYS A 22 5.81 -3.05 -10.21
CA LYS A 22 5.56 -3.59 -8.87
C LYS A 22 6.72 -4.46 -8.38
N GLU A 23 7.31 -5.27 -9.25
CA GLU A 23 8.42 -6.15 -8.93
C GLU A 23 9.66 -5.36 -8.50
N GLU A 24 9.99 -4.29 -9.23
CA GLU A 24 11.08 -3.37 -8.83
C GLU A 24 10.80 -2.73 -7.47
N LEU A 25 9.58 -2.21 -7.26
CA LEU A 25 9.17 -1.61 -6.00
C LEU A 25 9.25 -2.61 -4.85
N LYS A 26 8.73 -3.82 -5.04
CA LYS A 26 8.77 -4.88 -4.03
C LYS A 26 10.19 -5.23 -3.62
N THR A 27 11.10 -5.35 -4.60
CA THR A 27 12.51 -5.65 -4.32
C THR A 27 13.18 -4.53 -3.53
N ILE A 28 12.90 -3.26 -3.84
CA ILE A 28 13.41 -2.11 -3.09
C ILE A 28 12.90 -2.15 -1.65
N ILE A 29 11.61 -2.39 -1.44
CA ILE A 29 10.98 -2.49 -0.12
C ILE A 29 11.64 -3.59 0.72
N GLU A 30 11.75 -4.81 0.16
CA GLU A 30 12.35 -5.95 0.85
C GLU A 30 13.81 -5.70 1.24
N THR A 31 14.58 -5.05 0.35
CA THR A 31 15.96 -4.66 0.62
C THR A 31 16.05 -3.65 1.75
N ARG A 32 15.17 -2.62 1.74
CA ARG A 32 15.13 -1.59 2.79
C ARG A 32 14.71 -2.17 4.14
N ILE A 33 13.70 -3.02 4.17
CA ILE A 33 13.26 -3.70 5.40
C ILE A 33 14.37 -4.59 5.96
N SER A 34 15.07 -5.33 5.11
CA SER A 34 16.20 -6.18 5.52
C SER A 34 17.34 -5.38 6.13
N LYS A 35 17.60 -4.18 5.61
CA LYS A 35 18.69 -3.30 6.06
C LYS A 35 18.30 -2.47 7.28
N ASP A 36 17.13 -1.84 7.24
CA ASP A 36 16.71 -0.76 8.15
C ASP A 36 15.57 -1.18 9.11
N GLY A 37 15.01 -2.38 8.94
CA GLY A 37 13.92 -2.92 9.77
C GLY A 37 12.52 -2.56 9.29
N ASN A 38 11.52 -3.16 9.96
CA ASN A 38 10.10 -3.03 9.58
C ASN A 38 9.49 -1.64 9.83
N GLU A 39 10.12 -0.79 10.61
CA GLU A 39 9.66 0.56 10.94
C GLU A 39 10.35 1.65 10.08
N CYS A 40 11.05 1.26 9.01
CA CYS A 40 11.80 2.21 8.19
C CYS A 40 10.90 3.18 7.43
N ASP A 41 11.41 4.38 7.19
CA ASP A 41 10.78 5.37 6.32
C ASP A 41 11.10 5.05 4.85
N LEU A 42 10.05 4.86 4.03
CA LEU A 42 10.15 4.57 2.60
C LEU A 42 9.65 5.74 1.72
N ASN A 43 9.45 6.93 2.28
CA ASN A 43 8.93 8.09 1.54
C ASN A 43 9.93 8.69 0.54
N ASP A 44 11.18 8.27 0.54
CA ASP A 44 12.18 8.61 -0.47
C ASP A 44 12.00 7.84 -1.80
N ILE A 45 11.10 6.84 -1.83
CA ILE A 45 10.77 6.10 -3.04
C ILE A 45 9.73 6.89 -3.84
N ASP A 46 10.05 7.27 -5.09
CA ASP A 46 9.09 7.87 -6.02
C ASP A 46 8.23 6.77 -6.65
N THR A 47 7.00 6.62 -6.15
CA THR A 47 6.05 5.61 -6.60
C THR A 47 5.14 6.07 -7.75
N SER A 48 5.39 7.26 -8.32
CA SER A 48 4.50 7.91 -9.30
C SER A 48 4.26 7.11 -10.58
N LEU A 49 5.14 6.18 -10.94
CA LEU A 49 4.98 5.33 -12.13
C LEU A 49 4.24 4.01 -11.86
N ILE A 50 3.95 3.70 -10.59
CA ILE A 50 3.34 2.43 -10.21
C ILE A 50 1.84 2.48 -10.45
N THR A 51 1.33 1.47 -11.14
CA THR A 51 -0.11 1.29 -11.43
C THR A 51 -0.73 0.10 -10.71
N ASP A 52 0.09 -0.83 -10.22
CA ASP A 52 -0.31 -2.04 -9.49
C ASP A 52 0.47 -2.12 -8.18
N MET A 53 -0.26 -2.07 -7.06
CA MET A 53 0.26 -2.28 -5.70
C MET A 53 -0.42 -3.47 -5.01
N SER A 54 -1.06 -4.35 -5.80
CA SER A 54 -1.72 -5.54 -5.25
C SER A 54 -0.71 -6.41 -4.48
N GLU A 55 -1.13 -6.91 -3.32
CA GLU A 55 -0.36 -7.79 -2.45
C GLU A 55 0.99 -7.23 -1.93
N LEU A 56 1.28 -5.94 -2.14
CA LEU A 56 2.62 -5.36 -1.92
C LEU A 56 3.16 -5.58 -0.50
N PHE A 57 2.31 -5.52 0.51
CA PHE A 57 2.63 -5.77 1.92
C PHE A 57 1.83 -6.93 2.52
N SER A 58 1.26 -7.81 1.70
CA SER A 58 0.49 -8.96 2.17
C SER A 58 1.37 -9.88 3.04
N GLY A 59 0.87 -10.22 4.22
CA GLY A 59 1.62 -11.04 5.20
C GLY A 59 2.87 -10.37 5.79
N SER A 60 3.08 -9.07 5.52
CA SER A 60 4.28 -8.34 5.95
C SER A 60 4.17 -7.84 7.39
N LYS A 61 5.32 -7.77 8.08
CA LYS A 61 5.46 -7.10 9.37
C LYS A 61 5.85 -5.62 9.25
N PHE A 62 5.90 -5.09 8.02
CA PHE A 62 6.20 -3.68 7.80
C PHE A 62 5.15 -2.78 8.45
N ASN A 63 5.60 -1.83 9.26
CA ASN A 63 4.79 -0.78 9.88
C ASN A 63 5.52 0.58 9.88
N GLY A 64 6.33 0.83 8.86
CA GLY A 64 7.05 2.09 8.68
C GLY A 64 6.21 3.16 7.98
N ASP A 65 6.86 4.23 7.54
CA ASP A 65 6.21 5.40 6.97
C ASP A 65 6.20 5.36 5.43
N ILE A 66 4.98 5.34 4.87
CA ILE A 66 4.68 5.45 3.43
C ILE A 66 3.61 6.54 3.18
N SER A 67 3.39 7.43 4.14
CA SER A 67 2.32 8.43 4.09
C SER A 67 2.44 9.39 2.90
N LYS A 68 3.66 9.63 2.39
CA LYS A 68 3.93 10.54 1.27
C LYS A 68 4.03 9.84 -0.10
N TRP A 69 3.74 8.56 -0.17
CA TRP A 69 3.73 7.87 -1.46
C TRP A 69 2.74 8.50 -2.43
N ASN A 70 3.17 8.71 -3.67
CA ASN A 70 2.29 9.10 -4.76
C ASN A 70 1.62 7.86 -5.35
N VAL A 71 0.37 7.62 -4.97
CA VAL A 71 -0.45 6.51 -5.47
C VAL A 71 -1.46 6.94 -6.54
N SER A 72 -1.31 8.15 -7.08
CA SER A 72 -2.29 8.76 -8.00
C SER A 72 -2.48 8.02 -9.33
N ASN A 73 -1.55 7.14 -9.70
CA ASN A 73 -1.65 6.30 -10.90
C ASN A 73 -1.99 4.83 -10.60
N VAL A 74 -2.13 4.47 -9.33
CA VAL A 74 -2.45 3.09 -8.92
C VAL A 74 -3.89 2.76 -9.24
N LYS A 75 -4.10 1.61 -9.90
CA LYS A 75 -5.41 1.07 -10.27
C LYS A 75 -5.81 -0.15 -9.44
N ASP A 76 -4.85 -0.92 -8.96
CA ASP A 76 -5.06 -2.14 -8.20
C ASP A 76 -4.34 -2.06 -6.85
N MET A 77 -5.12 -2.13 -5.76
CA MET A 77 -4.67 -2.22 -4.37
C MET A 77 -5.24 -3.47 -3.66
N SER A 78 -5.71 -4.45 -4.43
CA SER A 78 -6.27 -5.68 -3.87
C SER A 78 -5.23 -6.40 -3.01
N TYR A 79 -5.65 -6.89 -1.84
CA TYR A 79 -4.80 -7.59 -0.86
C TYR A 79 -3.55 -6.80 -0.39
N MET A 80 -3.43 -5.50 -0.65
CA MET A 80 -2.19 -4.75 -0.41
C MET A 80 -1.66 -4.89 1.02
N PHE A 81 -2.52 -4.89 2.02
CA PHE A 81 -2.19 -5.02 3.44
C PHE A 81 -2.86 -6.24 4.10
N SER A 82 -3.34 -7.20 3.31
CA SER A 82 -3.95 -8.41 3.85
C SER A 82 -2.96 -9.17 4.75
N GLU A 83 -3.43 -9.66 5.89
CA GLU A 83 -2.63 -10.40 6.87
C GLU A 83 -1.39 -9.62 7.39
N SER A 84 -1.40 -8.28 7.29
CA SER A 84 -0.26 -7.44 7.68
C SER A 84 -0.45 -6.78 9.05
N THR A 85 0.68 -6.34 9.63
CA THR A 85 0.69 -5.55 10.87
C THR A 85 0.69 -4.03 10.61
N PHE A 86 0.59 -3.62 9.34
CA PHE A 86 0.64 -2.21 8.96
C PHE A 86 -0.54 -1.42 9.57
N ASN A 87 -0.22 -0.32 10.25
CA ASN A 87 -1.19 0.63 10.81
C ASN A 87 -0.70 2.08 10.69
N GLY A 88 -0.06 2.41 9.58
CA GLY A 88 0.45 3.77 9.30
C GLY A 88 -0.59 4.70 8.68
N GLU A 89 -0.25 5.98 8.66
CA GLU A 89 -1.10 7.04 8.11
C GLU A 89 -1.11 7.01 6.57
N ILE A 90 -2.27 6.73 5.98
CA ILE A 90 -2.47 6.69 4.52
C ILE A 90 -3.72 7.48 4.08
N TRP A 91 -4.35 8.22 4.97
CA TRP A 91 -5.61 8.93 4.71
C TRP A 91 -5.47 10.06 3.66
N GLU A 92 -4.28 10.61 3.43
CA GLU A 92 -4.00 11.61 2.39
C GLU A 92 -3.75 11.02 0.98
N TRP A 93 -3.68 9.71 0.84
CA TRP A 93 -3.43 9.10 -0.47
C TRP A 93 -4.50 9.48 -1.50
N ASN A 94 -4.04 9.87 -2.69
CA ASN A 94 -4.92 10.15 -3.83
C ASN A 94 -5.28 8.84 -4.55
N ILE A 95 -6.41 8.25 -4.17
CA ILE A 95 -6.88 6.95 -4.68
C ILE A 95 -7.82 7.08 -5.91
N ARG A 96 -7.86 8.23 -6.57
CA ARG A 96 -8.88 8.54 -7.60
C ARG A 96 -8.88 7.61 -8.80
N LYS A 97 -7.78 6.91 -9.07
CA LYS A 97 -7.68 5.94 -10.17
C LYS A 97 -7.83 4.49 -9.73
N VAL A 98 -7.94 4.23 -8.43
CA VAL A 98 -8.05 2.87 -7.93
C VAL A 98 -9.40 2.28 -8.32
N GLU A 99 -9.36 1.07 -8.88
CA GLU A 99 -10.52 0.32 -9.34
C GLU A 99 -10.79 -0.92 -8.49
N ASP A 100 -9.76 -1.51 -7.88
CA ASP A 100 -9.87 -2.72 -7.05
C ASP A 100 -9.20 -2.52 -5.68
N MET A 101 -9.98 -2.71 -4.62
CA MET A 101 -9.56 -2.71 -3.21
C MET A 101 -10.04 -3.98 -2.48
N SER A 102 -10.37 -5.04 -3.23
CA SER A 102 -10.83 -6.31 -2.65
C SER A 102 -9.79 -6.83 -1.67
N TYR A 103 -10.24 -7.25 -0.48
CA TYR A 103 -9.41 -7.81 0.59
C TYR A 103 -8.23 -6.92 1.04
N MET A 104 -8.25 -5.61 0.75
CA MET A 104 -7.09 -4.72 0.98
C MET A 104 -6.57 -4.78 2.40
N PHE A 105 -7.45 -4.86 3.40
CA PHE A 105 -7.12 -4.92 4.82
C PHE A 105 -7.60 -6.21 5.51
N ALA A 106 -7.97 -7.23 4.75
CA ALA A 106 -8.48 -8.47 5.30
C ALA A 106 -7.45 -9.13 6.22
N ASP A 107 -7.90 -9.59 7.40
CA ASP A 107 -7.06 -10.24 8.41
C ASP A 107 -5.87 -9.38 8.89
N SER A 108 -5.94 -8.04 8.75
CA SER A 108 -4.87 -7.11 9.12
C SER A 108 -5.10 -6.44 10.48
N GLU A 109 -4.07 -5.74 10.96
CA GLU A 109 -4.14 -4.92 12.19
C GLU A 109 -4.51 -3.45 11.91
N PHE A 110 -4.88 -3.11 10.67
CA PHE A 110 -5.16 -1.72 10.28
C PHE A 110 -6.38 -1.16 11.00
N ASP A 111 -6.18 -0.06 11.73
CA ASP A 111 -7.20 0.59 12.59
C ASP A 111 -7.26 2.12 12.41
N ASP A 112 -6.50 2.70 11.49
CA ASP A 112 -6.54 4.14 11.27
C ASP A 112 -7.74 4.55 10.39
N SER A 113 -8.17 5.81 10.51
CA SER A 113 -9.31 6.33 9.76
C SER A 113 -8.93 6.61 8.30
N ILE A 114 -9.74 6.10 7.38
CA ILE A 114 -9.68 6.40 5.95
C ILE A 114 -11.00 7.03 5.45
N SER A 115 -11.74 7.68 6.34
CA SER A 115 -13.01 8.36 6.03
C SER A 115 -12.87 9.50 5.01
N GLN A 116 -11.66 9.98 4.75
CA GLN A 116 -11.40 10.98 3.71
C GLN A 116 -11.41 10.38 2.28
N TRP A 117 -11.22 9.08 2.16
CA TRP A 117 -11.24 8.42 0.85
C TRP A 117 -12.64 8.44 0.24
N ASN A 118 -12.70 8.60 -1.07
CA ASN A 118 -13.94 8.51 -1.84
C ASN A 118 -13.86 7.34 -2.82
N LEU A 119 -14.66 6.31 -2.58
CA LEU A 119 -14.67 5.08 -3.37
C LEU A 119 -15.64 5.12 -4.56
N GLN A 120 -16.15 6.28 -4.96
CA GLN A 120 -17.15 6.39 -6.03
C GLN A 120 -16.74 5.71 -7.34
N LYS A 121 -15.42 5.63 -7.62
CA LYS A 121 -14.87 5.01 -8.83
C LYS A 121 -14.31 3.60 -8.61
N VAL A 122 -14.24 3.15 -7.36
CA VAL A 122 -13.78 1.79 -7.05
C VAL A 122 -14.88 0.81 -7.44
N LYS A 123 -14.51 -0.23 -8.19
CA LYS A 123 -15.44 -1.24 -8.73
C LYS A 123 -15.56 -2.45 -7.82
N TYR A 124 -14.47 -2.79 -7.12
CA TYR A 124 -14.38 -4.00 -6.30
C TYR A 124 -13.89 -3.66 -4.90
N THR A 125 -14.69 -4.01 -3.89
CA THR A 125 -14.39 -3.82 -2.46
C THR A 125 -14.71 -5.06 -1.65
N ASP A 126 -14.81 -6.23 -2.31
CA ASP A 126 -15.17 -7.49 -1.67
C ASP A 126 -14.27 -7.76 -0.46
N MET A 127 -14.89 -8.02 0.69
CA MET A 127 -14.19 -8.39 1.93
C MET A 127 -13.04 -7.42 2.33
N MET A 128 -13.13 -6.13 1.94
CA MET A 128 -12.06 -5.14 2.15
C MET A 128 -11.62 -5.05 3.60
N PHE A 129 -12.54 -5.18 4.57
CA PHE A 129 -12.27 -5.08 6.01
C PHE A 129 -12.51 -6.39 6.78
N LEU A 130 -12.54 -7.53 6.10
CA LEU A 130 -12.77 -8.82 6.74
C LEU A 130 -11.78 -9.06 7.89
N ASN A 131 -12.28 -9.37 9.09
CA ASN A 131 -11.49 -9.67 10.28
C ASN A 131 -10.42 -8.61 10.64
N CYS A 132 -10.62 -7.34 10.29
CA CYS A 132 -9.74 -6.26 10.73
C CYS A 132 -10.50 -5.31 11.70
N PRO A 133 -9.79 -4.45 12.46
CA PRO A 133 -10.45 -3.54 13.40
C PRO A 133 -11.52 -2.65 12.75
N LEU A 134 -11.36 -2.26 11.47
CA LEU A 134 -12.34 -1.44 10.76
C LEU A 134 -13.64 -2.14 10.40
N GLU A 135 -13.73 -3.47 10.49
CA GLU A 135 -14.92 -4.22 10.04
C GLU A 135 -16.24 -3.68 10.64
N PHE A 136 -16.20 -3.19 11.87
CA PHE A 136 -17.38 -2.68 12.59
C PHE A 136 -17.31 -1.18 12.94
N GLU A 137 -16.29 -0.45 12.45
CA GLU A 137 -16.07 0.96 12.75
C GLU A 137 -16.46 1.88 11.59
N ASN A 138 -17.76 1.96 11.32
CA ASN A 138 -18.32 2.64 10.15
C ASN A 138 -17.92 4.11 10.02
N GLU A 139 -17.64 4.80 11.12
CA GLU A 139 -17.19 6.19 11.13
C GLU A 139 -15.77 6.39 10.55
N LYS A 140 -14.99 5.32 10.53
CA LYS A 140 -13.65 5.31 9.92
C LYS A 140 -13.64 4.91 8.44
N TRP A 141 -14.78 4.41 7.93
CA TRP A 141 -14.89 3.91 6.57
C TRP A 141 -14.76 5.00 5.50
N PRO A 142 -14.28 4.64 4.32
CA PRO A 142 -14.30 5.54 3.17
C PRO A 142 -15.72 5.99 2.80
N LYS A 143 -15.82 7.15 2.19
CA LYS A 143 -17.07 7.61 1.58
C LYS A 143 -17.49 6.66 0.47
N ASN A 144 -18.80 6.40 0.38
CA ASN A 144 -19.40 5.49 -0.61
C ASN A 144 -18.95 4.02 -0.49
N TYR A 145 -18.39 3.63 0.65
CA TYR A 145 -18.22 2.22 0.96
C TYR A 145 -19.53 1.64 1.46
N HIS A 146 -19.91 0.52 0.90
CA HIS A 146 -21.08 -0.28 1.32
C HIS A 146 -20.58 -1.68 1.64
N ALA A 147 -20.71 -2.08 2.89
CA ALA A 147 -20.42 -3.46 3.27
C ALA A 147 -21.36 -4.39 2.50
N ASP A 148 -20.84 -5.44 1.91
CA ASP A 148 -21.65 -6.47 1.30
C ASP A 148 -22.51 -7.14 2.40
N ASN A 149 -23.83 -7.10 2.20
CA ASN A 149 -24.79 -7.73 3.12
C ASN A 149 -24.79 -9.24 2.96
#